data_62194329be918bd45d0085a529a3b4f1
#
_entry.id   62194329be918bd45d0085a529a3b4f1
#
_cell.length_a   1.000
_cell.length_b   1.000
_cell.length_c   1.000
_cell.angle_alpha   90.00
_cell.angle_beta   90.00
_cell.angle_gamma   90.00
#
_symmetry.space_group_name_H-M   'P 1'
#
loop_
_entity.id
_entity.type
_entity.pdbx_description
1 polymer ?
#
loop_
_entity_poly.entity_id
_entity_poly.type
_entity_poly.pdbx_seq_one_letter_code
_entity_poly.pdbx_strand_id
1 'polypeptide(L)'
;VNGAYNGSQKFSPDNRFVFFASGALGWMVSDEKFMKKLKDKKIVDMFKIRGSIGEIGDDNAGARWAYLTDWAIVTDNSGNQQNFPMSIDGSSSPYTSYYEKTIANPDLRWATVLKKNIGFDYALFGGMFAGSFDYFRDDRYDIFISGANRSVPSYYGAKTTPDINKGKMKNYGFEIEVRFNRVLNNGMRFWTNANYTYAHNVIKLKDDPALIPAYRKAQGYSQGQYWSFIDNGFIGTYDELYSTPAREKDDSQVLIGDHYIVDFNGDGVVDETNDQAPYGYTGTPEHTYNATIGWEWKGWSMFAQLYGATGVTRDVGLTSFNNKLLTVYDNGTWWNPVDGGGEVVVPRFTTQVSYNDGTQFLFDGSYFRLKNVEVAYTWTKGWIKKLGFSSLKLYLNGNNLFLITKMPDDRESNYGFSGGGGAYPTVRRYNFGIKLNI
;
A
#
# COMPACT_ATOMS: atom_id res chain seq x y z
N VAL A 1 21.13 17.94 17.95
CA VAL A 1 21.28 18.28 16.53
C VAL A 1 22.22 17.27 15.91
N ASN A 2 21.85 16.75 14.76
CA ASN A 2 22.67 15.82 13.98
C ASN A 2 22.83 16.35 12.54
N GLY A 3 23.94 15.99 11.89
CA GLY A 3 24.17 16.28 10.47
C GLY A 3 24.87 15.11 9.81
N ALA A 4 24.52 14.85 8.56
CA ALA A 4 25.13 13.83 7.72
C ALA A 4 25.53 14.42 6.37
N TYR A 5 26.77 14.18 5.94
CA TYR A 5 27.26 14.54 4.62
C TYR A 5 27.39 13.30 3.79
N ASN A 6 26.46 13.11 2.86
CA ASN A 6 26.32 11.89 2.06
C ASN A 6 26.70 12.13 0.61
N GLY A 7 27.29 11.13 -0.04
CA GLY A 7 27.66 11.17 -1.44
C GLY A 7 27.15 9.94 -2.19
N SER A 8 26.66 10.14 -3.43
CA SER A 8 26.27 9.07 -4.34
C SER A 8 26.85 9.28 -5.73
N GLN A 9 27.45 8.24 -6.28
CA GLN A 9 28.01 8.27 -7.64
C GLN A 9 26.97 8.23 -8.75
N LYS A 10 25.69 8.15 -8.40
CA LYS A 10 24.60 8.28 -9.36
C LYS A 10 24.48 9.68 -9.94
N PHE A 11 25.00 10.68 -9.24
CA PHE A 11 24.91 12.09 -9.60
C PHE A 11 26.24 12.64 -10.14
N SER A 12 26.14 13.73 -10.89
CA SER A 12 27.29 14.49 -11.37
C SER A 12 28.20 14.93 -10.21
N PRO A 13 29.49 15.21 -10.44
CA PRO A 13 30.40 15.64 -9.39
C PRO A 13 29.87 16.80 -8.53
N ASP A 14 29.18 17.77 -9.14
CA ASP A 14 28.65 18.96 -8.47
C ASP A 14 27.43 18.67 -7.59
N ASN A 15 26.64 17.65 -7.92
CA ASN A 15 25.41 17.25 -7.19
C ASN A 15 25.59 15.97 -6.35
N ARG A 16 26.81 15.44 -6.32
CA ARG A 16 27.14 14.15 -5.68
C ARG A 16 26.99 14.17 -4.19
N PHE A 17 27.45 15.22 -3.53
CA PHE A 17 27.51 15.32 -2.09
C PHE A 17 26.51 16.36 -1.56
N VAL A 18 25.73 15.96 -0.56
CA VAL A 18 24.73 16.84 0.08
C VAL A 18 24.79 16.68 1.60
N PHE A 19 24.62 17.78 2.30
CA PHE A 19 24.53 17.82 3.76
C PHE A 19 23.06 17.81 4.18
N PHE A 20 22.70 16.88 5.05
CA PHE A 20 21.37 16.77 5.65
C PHE A 20 21.46 17.05 7.13
N ALA A 21 20.65 17.97 7.61
CA ALA A 21 20.60 18.36 9.00
C ALA A 21 19.31 17.90 9.69
N SER A 22 19.41 17.59 10.98
CA SER A 22 18.24 17.30 11.82
C SER A 22 18.41 17.84 13.22
N GLY A 23 17.27 18.22 13.83
CA GLY A 23 17.19 18.67 15.21
C GLY A 23 15.98 18.07 15.90
N ALA A 24 16.14 17.76 17.19
CA ALA A 24 15.05 17.32 18.03
C ALA A 24 15.15 17.97 19.41
N LEU A 25 13.97 18.25 19.98
CA LEU A 25 13.80 18.76 21.33
C LEU A 25 12.81 17.89 22.10
N GLY A 26 13.07 17.70 23.37
CA GLY A 26 12.16 17.03 24.29
C GLY A 26 12.09 17.78 25.62
N TRP A 27 10.89 17.98 26.10
CA TRP A 27 10.62 18.63 27.38
C TRP A 27 9.87 17.70 28.30
N MET A 28 10.50 17.37 29.44
CA MET A 28 9.88 16.56 30.50
C MET A 28 9.01 17.45 31.38
N VAL A 29 7.79 17.71 30.94
CA VAL A 29 6.83 18.59 31.62
C VAL A 29 6.52 18.09 33.04
N SER A 30 6.45 16.78 33.22
CA SER A 30 6.18 16.16 34.53
C SER A 30 7.23 16.47 35.61
N ASP A 31 8.45 16.89 35.21
CA ASP A 31 9.52 17.21 36.16
C ASP A 31 9.52 18.67 36.59
N GLU A 32 8.66 19.50 35.99
CA GLU A 32 8.53 20.91 36.30
C GLU A 32 7.85 21.15 37.66
N LYS A 33 8.22 22.26 38.31
CA LYS A 33 7.72 22.61 39.66
C LYS A 33 6.19 22.71 39.72
N PHE A 34 5.53 23.18 38.66
CA PHE A 34 4.08 23.31 38.61
C PHE A 34 3.36 21.96 38.52
N MET A 35 4.02 20.89 38.04
CA MET A 35 3.49 19.55 37.96
C MET A 35 3.72 18.71 39.22
N LYS A 36 4.54 19.17 40.15
CA LYS A 36 4.95 18.42 41.35
C LYS A 36 3.76 17.89 42.14
N LYS A 37 2.71 18.70 42.36
CA LYS A 37 1.49 18.26 43.05
C LYS A 37 0.80 17.05 42.41
N LEU A 38 0.78 17.01 41.07
CA LEU A 38 0.16 15.90 40.31
C LEU A 38 1.04 14.67 40.33
N LYS A 39 2.37 14.85 40.28
CA LYS A 39 3.36 13.79 40.37
C LYS A 39 3.38 13.14 41.77
N ASP A 40 3.40 13.94 42.82
CA ASP A 40 3.34 13.46 44.22
C ASP A 40 2.07 12.67 44.51
N LYS A 41 0.94 13.04 43.92
CA LYS A 41 -0.34 12.32 43.99
C LYS A 41 -0.42 11.10 43.06
N LYS A 42 0.64 10.80 42.28
CA LYS A 42 0.67 9.75 41.25
C LYS A 42 -0.45 9.83 40.25
N ILE A 43 -0.94 11.04 39.93
CA ILE A 43 -1.91 11.27 38.88
C ILE A 43 -1.17 11.31 37.52
N VAL A 44 -0.01 12.01 37.49
CA VAL A 44 0.87 12.05 36.32
C VAL A 44 2.25 11.57 36.77
N ASP A 45 2.66 10.42 36.28
CA ASP A 45 3.98 9.85 36.56
C ASP A 45 5.02 10.38 35.56
N MET A 46 4.63 10.48 34.29
CA MET A 46 5.43 11.01 33.20
C MET A 46 4.55 11.76 32.21
N PHE A 47 4.99 12.94 31.81
CA PHE A 47 4.45 13.63 30.65
C PHE A 47 5.60 14.36 29.96
N LYS A 48 5.87 13.93 28.71
CA LYS A 48 6.96 14.45 27.91
C LYS A 48 6.42 14.93 26.56
N ILE A 49 6.74 16.15 26.18
CA ILE A 49 6.49 16.66 24.84
C ILE A 49 7.78 16.58 24.04
N ARG A 50 7.68 16.18 22.79
CA ARG A 50 8.83 16.08 21.87
C ARG A 50 8.50 16.61 20.50
N GLY A 51 9.51 17.15 19.83
CA GLY A 51 9.40 17.59 18.45
C GLY A 51 10.71 17.36 17.73
N SER A 52 10.62 17.05 16.46
CA SER A 52 11.77 16.91 15.60
C SER A 52 11.51 17.43 14.20
N ILE A 53 12.56 17.95 13.58
CA ILE A 53 12.58 18.35 12.19
C ILE A 53 13.93 17.92 11.60
N GLY A 54 13.90 17.36 10.39
CA GLY A 54 15.16 16.94 9.74
C GLY A 54 14.96 16.60 8.29
N GLU A 55 16.04 16.71 7.55
CA GLU A 55 16.10 16.33 6.14
C GLU A 55 16.79 14.98 5.98
N ILE A 56 16.27 14.18 5.05
CA ILE A 56 16.82 12.91 4.63
C ILE A 56 16.89 12.91 3.10
N GLY A 57 18.04 12.51 2.56
CA GLY A 57 18.23 12.32 1.13
C GLY A 57 17.87 10.91 0.67
N ASP A 58 17.30 10.84 -0.52
CA ASP A 58 17.03 9.60 -1.24
C ASP A 58 17.78 9.66 -2.59
N ASP A 59 18.70 8.74 -2.82
CA ASP A 59 19.48 8.65 -4.06
C ASP A 59 18.88 7.71 -5.10
N ASN A 60 17.60 7.37 -4.96
CA ASN A 60 16.88 6.54 -5.92
C ASN A 60 16.58 7.32 -7.21
N ALA A 61 17.59 7.54 -8.01
CA ALA A 61 17.57 8.31 -9.25
C ALA A 61 17.66 7.40 -10.49
N GLY A 62 16.96 6.28 -10.50
CA GLY A 62 16.94 5.38 -11.66
C GLY A 62 18.31 4.76 -11.99
N ALA A 63 18.76 4.89 -13.23
CA ALA A 63 19.98 4.28 -13.71
C ALA A 63 21.25 4.91 -13.11
N ARG A 64 22.29 4.08 -12.95
CA ARG A 64 23.64 4.57 -12.63
C ARG A 64 24.15 5.43 -13.80
N TRP A 65 24.71 6.60 -13.50
CA TRP A 65 25.22 7.55 -14.51
C TRP A 65 24.15 8.20 -15.40
N ALA A 66 22.93 8.32 -14.93
CA ALA A 66 21.86 9.02 -15.67
C ALA A 66 22.17 10.49 -16.01
N TYR A 67 23.26 11.04 -15.44
CA TYR A 67 23.78 12.37 -15.78
C TYR A 67 24.71 12.38 -17.02
N LEU A 68 24.99 11.21 -17.62
CA LEU A 68 25.79 11.07 -18.84
C LEU A 68 24.93 10.61 -20.00
N THR A 69 25.26 11.08 -21.21
CA THR A 69 24.69 10.56 -22.46
C THR A 69 25.18 9.13 -22.68
N ASP A 70 24.23 8.22 -22.97
CA ASP A 70 24.51 6.86 -23.39
C ASP A 70 24.08 6.66 -24.85
N TRP A 71 24.94 6.01 -25.62
CA TRP A 71 24.73 5.71 -27.02
C TRP A 71 24.58 4.21 -27.23
N ALA A 72 23.62 3.80 -28.03
CA ALA A 72 23.40 2.41 -28.38
C ALA A 72 23.41 2.19 -29.90
N ILE A 73 23.80 0.97 -30.28
CA ILE A 73 23.68 0.51 -31.67
C ILE A 73 22.21 0.29 -32.01
N VAL A 74 21.81 0.70 -33.19
CA VAL A 74 20.46 0.39 -33.70
C VAL A 74 20.39 -1.09 -34.01
N THR A 75 19.38 -1.77 -33.46
CA THR A 75 19.11 -3.19 -33.72
C THR A 75 17.72 -3.38 -34.30
N ASP A 76 17.50 -4.45 -35.08
CA ASP A 76 16.19 -4.89 -35.50
C ASP A 76 15.42 -5.57 -34.37
N ASN A 77 14.17 -6.02 -34.65
CA ASN A 77 13.33 -6.72 -33.67
C ASN A 77 13.89 -8.08 -33.24
N SER A 78 14.88 -8.63 -33.96
CA SER A 78 15.57 -9.87 -33.65
C SER A 78 16.88 -9.62 -32.89
N GLY A 79 17.23 -8.35 -32.61
CA GLY A 79 18.47 -7.97 -31.94
C GLY A 79 19.70 -7.89 -32.84
N ASN A 80 19.54 -8.00 -34.17
CA ASN A 80 20.65 -7.87 -35.10
C ASN A 80 20.99 -6.39 -35.32
N GLN A 81 22.29 -6.10 -35.45
CA GLN A 81 22.79 -4.76 -35.71
C GLN A 81 22.27 -4.24 -37.06
N GLN A 82 21.74 -3.02 -37.05
CA GLN A 82 21.34 -2.32 -38.27
C GLN A 82 22.41 -1.32 -38.69
N ASN A 83 22.72 -1.35 -39.98
CA ASN A 83 23.64 -0.41 -40.59
C ASN A 83 22.87 0.72 -41.31
N PHE A 84 23.51 1.85 -41.54
CA PHE A 84 22.93 2.94 -42.33
C PHE A 84 22.60 2.48 -43.76
N PRO A 85 21.40 2.69 -44.25
CA PRO A 85 21.03 2.37 -45.63
C PRO A 85 21.61 3.43 -46.58
N MET A 86 22.90 3.36 -46.86
CA MET A 86 23.60 4.34 -47.74
C MET A 86 23.94 3.79 -49.10
N SER A 87 23.50 2.60 -49.49
CA SER A 87 23.73 2.07 -50.83
C SER A 87 22.59 2.32 -51.79
N ILE A 88 22.89 2.62 -53.03
CA ILE A 88 21.91 2.86 -54.11
C ILE A 88 21.13 1.59 -54.43
N ASP A 89 21.67 0.42 -54.19
CA ASP A 89 21.11 -0.91 -54.45
C ASP A 89 20.42 -1.55 -53.25
N GLY A 90 20.27 -0.83 -52.11
CA GLY A 90 19.66 -1.36 -50.88
C GLY A 90 20.53 -2.36 -50.13
N SER A 91 21.77 -2.61 -50.54
CA SER A 91 22.70 -3.44 -49.81
C SER A 91 23.18 -2.76 -48.52
N SER A 92 23.52 -3.53 -47.51
CA SER A 92 23.90 -3.00 -46.20
C SER A 92 25.20 -2.19 -46.27
N SER A 93 25.13 -0.93 -45.87
CA SER A 93 26.32 -0.09 -45.66
C SER A 93 27.20 -0.71 -44.57
N PRO A 94 28.57 -0.61 -44.69
CA PRO A 94 29.49 -1.05 -43.64
C PRO A 94 29.41 -0.17 -42.36
N TYR A 95 28.66 0.93 -42.40
CA TYR A 95 28.60 1.88 -41.28
C TYR A 95 27.46 1.53 -40.30
N THR A 96 27.85 1.26 -39.06
CA THR A 96 26.90 0.99 -37.96
C THR A 96 26.08 2.21 -37.63
N SER A 97 24.75 2.02 -37.46
CA SER A 97 23.87 3.05 -36.99
C SER A 97 23.89 3.14 -35.46
N TYR A 98 24.01 4.35 -34.94
CA TYR A 98 23.94 4.65 -33.51
C TYR A 98 22.79 5.61 -33.23
N TYR A 99 22.25 5.51 -32.03
CA TYR A 99 21.30 6.50 -31.53
C TYR A 99 21.61 6.85 -30.09
N GLU A 100 21.21 8.03 -29.67
CA GLU A 100 21.29 8.47 -28.30
C GLU A 100 20.22 7.72 -27.48
N LYS A 101 20.67 6.76 -26.66
CA LYS A 101 19.81 5.89 -25.84
C LYS A 101 19.28 6.63 -24.60
N THR A 102 20.14 7.46 -24.01
CA THR A 102 19.80 8.25 -22.82
C THR A 102 20.32 9.66 -23.01
N ILE A 103 19.43 10.64 -22.92
CA ILE A 103 19.80 12.05 -22.92
C ILE A 103 20.30 12.43 -21.53
N ALA A 104 21.50 12.96 -21.45
CA ALA A 104 22.11 13.39 -20.20
C ALA A 104 21.28 14.45 -19.48
N ASN A 105 21.24 14.34 -18.15
CA ASN A 105 20.81 15.44 -17.30
C ASN A 105 21.83 15.64 -16.15
N PRO A 106 22.79 16.54 -16.31
CA PRO A 106 23.81 16.81 -15.28
C PRO A 106 23.23 17.43 -13.99
N ASP A 107 22.00 17.99 -14.07
CA ASP A 107 21.33 18.62 -12.92
C ASP A 107 20.59 17.63 -12.01
N LEU A 108 20.66 16.32 -12.32
CA LEU A 108 20.12 15.29 -11.45
C LEU A 108 20.75 15.36 -10.06
N ARG A 109 19.86 15.34 -9.05
CA ARG A 109 20.23 15.49 -7.65
C ARG A 109 19.45 14.59 -6.73
N TRP A 110 19.82 14.58 -5.46
CA TRP A 110 19.11 13.86 -4.40
C TRP A 110 17.65 14.31 -4.30
N ALA A 111 16.75 13.35 -4.23
CA ALA A 111 15.40 13.64 -3.71
C ALA A 111 15.51 13.86 -2.21
N THR A 112 14.76 14.82 -1.69
CA THR A 112 14.85 15.20 -0.28
C THR A 112 13.48 15.05 0.39
N VAL A 113 13.51 14.55 1.63
CA VAL A 113 12.34 14.43 2.50
C VAL A 113 12.55 15.30 3.72
N LEU A 114 11.78 16.35 3.87
CA LEU A 114 11.69 17.15 5.10
C LEU A 114 10.67 16.50 6.03
N LYS A 115 11.18 15.82 7.06
CA LYS A 115 10.38 15.15 8.10
C LYS A 115 10.14 16.08 9.27
N LYS A 116 8.90 16.13 9.70
CA LYS A 116 8.44 16.89 10.88
C LYS A 116 7.63 15.96 11.76
N ASN A 117 7.94 15.91 13.04
CA ASN A 117 7.20 15.14 14.01
C ASN A 117 6.98 16.00 15.27
N ILE A 118 5.78 15.94 15.81
CA ILE A 118 5.44 16.44 17.14
C ILE A 118 4.64 15.39 17.87
N GLY A 119 4.99 15.13 19.12
CA GLY A 119 4.32 14.10 19.89
C GLY A 119 4.45 14.33 21.38
N PHE A 120 3.74 13.50 22.13
CA PHE A 120 3.87 13.41 23.56
C PHE A 120 3.83 11.97 24.06
N ASP A 121 4.57 11.72 25.12
CA ASP A 121 4.57 10.45 25.84
C ASP A 121 3.95 10.69 27.22
N TYR A 122 3.14 9.75 27.71
CA TYR A 122 2.47 9.88 28.99
C TYR A 122 2.48 8.58 29.78
N ALA A 123 2.52 8.71 31.12
CA ALA A 123 2.21 7.66 32.08
C ALA A 123 1.42 8.27 33.25
N LEU A 124 0.30 7.64 33.59
CA LEU A 124 -0.68 8.17 34.54
C LEU A 124 -1.07 7.10 35.55
N PHE A 125 -1.45 7.55 36.76
CA PHE A 125 -2.01 6.73 37.83
C PHE A 125 -1.10 5.59 38.26
N GLY A 126 0.19 5.87 38.49
CA GLY A 126 1.19 4.87 38.88
C GLY A 126 1.53 3.89 37.75
N GLY A 127 1.50 4.38 36.50
CA GLY A 127 1.76 3.58 35.30
C GLY A 127 0.57 2.70 34.85
N MET A 128 -0.63 2.91 35.43
CA MET A 128 -1.83 2.19 35.01
C MET A 128 -2.19 2.47 33.57
N PHE A 129 -2.08 3.72 33.13
CA PHE A 129 -2.20 4.14 31.73
C PHE A 129 -0.87 4.71 31.26
N ALA A 130 -0.38 4.26 30.13
CA ALA A 130 0.80 4.80 29.47
C ALA A 130 0.61 4.75 27.96
N GLY A 131 1.36 5.58 27.24
CA GLY A 131 1.29 5.58 25.78
C GLY A 131 1.97 6.78 25.16
N SER A 132 1.76 6.92 23.87
CA SER A 132 2.26 8.04 23.08
C SER A 132 1.25 8.49 22.04
N PHE A 133 1.39 9.72 21.63
CA PHE A 133 0.75 10.31 20.46
C PHE A 133 1.81 10.98 19.61
N ASP A 134 1.78 10.74 18.32
CA ASP A 134 2.65 11.36 17.34
C ASP A 134 1.85 11.90 16.18
N TYR A 135 2.08 13.13 15.80
CA TYR A 135 1.68 13.67 14.51
C TYR A 135 2.93 13.83 13.66
N PHE A 136 2.91 13.28 12.46
CA PHE A 136 4.02 13.39 11.51
C PHE A 136 3.58 14.01 10.20
N ARG A 137 4.53 14.68 9.56
CA ARG A 137 4.40 15.20 8.22
C ARG A 137 5.73 15.14 7.50
N ASP A 138 5.73 14.46 6.34
CA ASP A 138 6.86 14.35 5.43
C ASP A 138 6.52 15.13 4.15
N ASP A 139 7.28 16.17 3.88
CA ASP A 139 7.22 16.92 2.63
C ASP A 139 8.39 16.43 1.75
N ARG A 140 8.06 15.69 0.66
CA ARG A 140 9.05 15.17 -0.30
C ARG A 140 9.11 16.11 -1.50
N TYR A 141 10.32 16.46 -1.90
CA TYR A 141 10.58 17.32 -3.05
C TYR A 141 11.78 16.81 -3.85
N ASP A 142 11.93 17.34 -5.05
CA ASP A 142 12.93 16.88 -6.01
C ASP A 142 12.86 15.36 -6.29
N ILE A 143 11.64 14.79 -6.23
CA ILE A 143 11.44 13.38 -6.51
C ILE A 143 11.77 13.13 -7.98
N PHE A 144 12.56 12.08 -8.20
CA PHE A 144 12.96 11.62 -9.51
C PHE A 144 11.75 11.21 -10.36
N ILE A 145 11.71 11.69 -11.59
CA ILE A 145 10.76 11.29 -12.63
C ILE A 145 11.58 10.81 -13.82
N SER A 146 11.42 9.53 -14.17
CA SER A 146 12.10 8.96 -15.32
C SER A 146 11.60 9.57 -16.62
N GLY A 147 12.46 9.65 -17.62
CA GLY A 147 12.13 10.16 -18.94
C GLY A 147 10.90 9.50 -19.57
N ALA A 148 10.72 8.20 -19.36
CA ALA A 148 9.56 7.45 -19.81
C ALA A 148 8.21 7.92 -19.20
N ASN A 149 8.26 8.52 -18.00
CA ASN A 149 7.08 9.02 -17.27
C ASN A 149 6.89 10.53 -17.42
N ARG A 150 7.58 11.15 -18.37
CA ARG A 150 7.46 12.58 -18.65
C ARG A 150 6.44 12.85 -19.76
N SER A 151 5.71 13.92 -19.58
CA SER A 151 4.72 14.40 -20.55
C SER A 151 5.35 15.30 -21.60
N VAL A 152 6.26 14.73 -22.41
CA VAL A 152 6.86 15.43 -23.53
C VAL A 152 6.12 15.00 -24.81
N PRO A 153 5.56 15.92 -25.58
CA PRO A 153 4.87 15.59 -26.82
C PRO A 153 5.76 14.86 -27.82
N SER A 154 5.20 13.89 -28.54
CA SER A 154 5.94 13.07 -29.53
C SER A 154 6.56 13.88 -30.68
N TYR A 155 5.95 14.99 -31.03
CA TYR A 155 6.46 15.90 -32.08
C TYR A 155 7.76 16.65 -31.67
N TYR A 156 8.15 16.58 -30.39
CA TYR A 156 9.46 17.09 -29.95
C TYR A 156 10.62 16.38 -30.64
N GLY A 157 10.39 15.19 -31.18
CA GLY A 157 11.34 14.45 -32.02
C GLY A 157 12.46 13.74 -31.27
N ALA A 158 12.53 13.84 -29.94
CA ALA A 158 13.47 13.07 -29.14
C ALA A 158 12.96 11.63 -28.99
N LYS A 159 13.84 10.63 -29.29
CA LYS A 159 13.52 9.22 -29.11
C LYS A 159 13.34 8.86 -27.61
N THR A 160 14.06 9.56 -26.76
CA THR A 160 13.99 9.44 -25.29
C THR A 160 13.94 10.82 -24.67
N THR A 161 13.35 10.93 -23.49
CA THR A 161 13.32 12.17 -22.72
C THR A 161 14.25 12.05 -21.51
N PRO A 162 14.98 13.12 -21.11
CA PRO A 162 15.86 13.05 -19.96
C PRO A 162 15.09 12.90 -18.66
N ASP A 163 15.69 12.19 -17.73
CA ASP A 163 15.22 12.09 -16.34
C ASP A 163 15.31 13.45 -15.63
N ILE A 164 14.42 13.74 -14.71
CA ILE A 164 14.42 15.02 -13.95
C ILE A 164 14.03 14.83 -12.50
N ASN A 165 14.43 15.81 -11.65
CA ASN A 165 13.94 15.96 -10.28
C ASN A 165 12.87 17.05 -10.23
N LYS A 166 11.60 16.67 -10.38
CA LYS A 166 10.47 17.61 -10.42
C LYS A 166 9.34 17.25 -9.45
N GLY A 167 9.20 15.96 -9.13
CA GLY A 167 8.09 15.47 -8.36
C GLY A 167 8.05 16.02 -6.94
N LYS A 168 6.83 16.25 -6.42
CA LYS A 168 6.58 16.63 -5.02
C LYS A 168 5.44 15.82 -4.45
N MET A 169 5.59 15.35 -3.22
CA MET A 169 4.58 14.58 -2.50
C MET A 169 4.56 14.99 -1.03
N LYS A 170 3.40 14.94 -0.42
CA LYS A 170 3.20 15.12 1.01
C LYS A 170 2.65 13.82 1.59
N ASN A 171 3.23 13.38 2.71
CA ASN A 171 2.70 12.31 3.54
C ASN A 171 2.46 12.86 4.94
N TYR A 172 1.31 12.56 5.56
CA TYR A 172 0.99 13.02 6.90
C TYR A 172 0.05 12.05 7.58
N GLY A 173 0.08 12.08 8.90
CA GLY A 173 -0.76 11.22 9.69
C GLY A 173 -0.49 11.36 11.17
N PHE A 174 -1.07 10.44 11.93
CA PHE A 174 -0.84 10.36 13.36
C PHE A 174 -0.84 8.91 13.84
N GLU A 175 -0.13 8.69 14.92
CA GLU A 175 0.00 7.41 15.60
C GLU A 175 -0.40 7.56 17.06
N ILE A 176 -1.16 6.59 17.55
CA ILE A 176 -1.58 6.54 18.95
C ILE A 176 -1.17 5.18 19.51
N GLU A 177 -0.49 5.20 20.63
CA GLU A 177 -0.23 4.01 21.44
C GLU A 177 -0.89 4.17 22.81
N VAL A 178 -1.63 3.13 23.24
CA VAL A 178 -2.26 3.08 24.56
C VAL A 178 -1.91 1.77 25.22
N ARG A 179 -1.35 1.86 26.43
CA ARG A 179 -1.11 0.72 27.31
C ARG A 179 -1.90 0.89 28.58
N PHE A 180 -2.59 -0.16 28.96
CA PHE A 180 -3.30 -0.23 30.23
C PHE A 180 -2.79 -1.45 31.01
N ASN A 181 -2.51 -1.29 32.28
CA ASN A 181 -2.10 -2.38 33.15
C ASN A 181 -2.58 -2.12 34.58
N ARG A 182 -3.44 -3.00 35.08
CA ARG A 182 -3.99 -2.87 36.43
C ARG A 182 -4.03 -4.20 37.13
N VAL A 183 -3.48 -4.22 38.34
CA VAL A 183 -3.62 -5.34 39.27
C VAL A 183 -4.63 -4.94 40.35
N LEU A 184 -5.68 -5.74 40.50
CA LEU A 184 -6.70 -5.55 41.53
C LEU A 184 -6.27 -6.13 42.85
N ASN A 185 -6.92 -5.74 43.96
CA ASN A 185 -6.61 -6.21 45.33
C ASN A 185 -6.68 -7.73 45.49
N ASN A 186 -7.49 -8.42 44.69
CA ASN A 186 -7.59 -9.89 44.68
C ASN A 186 -6.52 -10.59 43.84
N GLY A 187 -5.50 -9.85 43.36
CA GLY A 187 -4.41 -10.32 42.50
C GLY A 187 -4.77 -10.55 41.03
N MET A 188 -5.98 -10.18 40.60
CA MET A 188 -6.38 -10.23 39.21
C MET A 188 -5.70 -9.09 38.44
N ARG A 189 -5.09 -9.42 37.30
CA ARG A 189 -4.43 -8.45 36.39
C ARG A 189 -5.18 -8.33 35.07
N PHE A 190 -5.43 -7.12 34.70
CA PHE A 190 -5.89 -6.77 33.33
C PHE A 190 -4.83 -5.91 32.66
N TRP A 191 -4.59 -6.19 31.39
CA TRP A 191 -3.69 -5.40 30.58
C TRP A 191 -4.17 -5.29 29.14
N THR A 192 -3.83 -4.17 28.51
CA THR A 192 -4.13 -3.91 27.09
C THR A 192 -2.96 -3.16 26.49
N ASN A 193 -2.59 -3.55 25.27
CA ASN A 193 -1.72 -2.76 24.39
C ASN A 193 -2.50 -2.51 23.09
N ALA A 194 -2.70 -1.27 22.74
CA ALA A 194 -3.43 -0.89 21.53
C ALA A 194 -2.65 0.17 20.75
N ASN A 195 -2.62 0.00 19.43
CA ASN A 195 -2.00 0.93 18.49
C ASN A 195 -3.01 1.28 17.41
N TYR A 196 -2.99 2.54 17.02
CA TYR A 196 -3.73 3.03 15.87
C TYR A 196 -2.84 3.97 15.06
N THR A 197 -2.81 3.76 13.74
CA THR A 197 -2.07 4.60 12.80
C THR A 197 -3.01 5.07 11.70
N TYR A 198 -2.98 6.35 11.43
CA TYR A 198 -3.54 6.96 10.23
C TYR A 198 -2.41 7.57 9.42
N ALA A 199 -2.34 7.25 8.13
CA ALA A 199 -1.36 7.81 7.21
C ALA A 199 -2.01 8.06 5.85
N HIS A 200 -1.85 9.26 5.33
CA HIS A 200 -2.37 9.66 4.01
C HIS A 200 -1.28 10.38 3.22
N ASN A 201 -1.20 10.06 1.93
CA ASN A 201 -0.26 10.72 1.03
C ASN A 201 -0.97 11.43 -0.12
N VAL A 202 -0.39 12.53 -0.60
CA VAL A 202 -0.93 13.29 -1.74
C VAL A 202 0.21 13.72 -2.66
N ILE A 203 0.08 13.41 -3.94
CA ILE A 203 0.96 13.91 -4.99
C ILE A 203 0.68 15.39 -5.19
N LYS A 204 1.68 16.24 -4.92
CA LYS A 204 1.57 17.69 -5.04
C LYS A 204 1.99 18.20 -6.41
N LEU A 205 2.93 17.50 -7.03
CA LEU A 205 3.42 17.81 -8.37
C LEU A 205 3.93 16.53 -9.03
N LYS A 206 3.44 16.28 -10.22
CA LYS A 206 3.94 15.28 -11.15
C LYS A 206 3.97 15.92 -12.54
N ASP A 207 4.71 15.34 -13.47
CA ASP A 207 4.75 15.81 -14.87
C ASP A 207 3.55 15.27 -15.66
N ASP A 208 2.34 15.59 -15.21
CA ASP A 208 1.10 15.17 -15.87
C ASP A 208 0.92 15.91 -17.20
N PRO A 209 0.39 15.26 -18.27
CA PRO A 209 0.08 15.91 -19.53
C PRO A 209 -0.86 17.10 -19.35
N ALA A 210 -0.59 18.20 -20.05
CA ALA A 210 -1.39 19.42 -19.89
C ALA A 210 -2.84 19.25 -20.38
N LEU A 211 -3.04 18.44 -21.43
CA LEU A 211 -4.31 18.31 -22.14
C LEU A 211 -5.23 17.19 -21.63
N ILE A 212 -4.77 16.36 -20.69
CA ILE A 212 -5.66 15.34 -20.11
C ILE A 212 -6.68 15.95 -19.16
N PRO A 213 -7.86 15.35 -19.02
CA PRO A 213 -8.87 15.77 -18.04
C PRO A 213 -8.33 15.88 -16.63
N ALA A 214 -8.88 16.77 -15.82
CA ALA A 214 -8.39 17.00 -14.45
C ALA A 214 -8.45 15.74 -13.57
N TYR A 215 -9.48 14.91 -13.75
CA TYR A 215 -9.64 13.66 -12.99
C TYR A 215 -8.63 12.57 -13.40
N ARG A 216 -7.96 12.70 -14.55
CA ARG A 216 -6.89 11.79 -15.01
C ARG A 216 -5.50 12.20 -14.52
N LYS A 217 -5.34 13.41 -14.01
CA LYS A 217 -4.06 13.88 -13.46
C LYS A 217 -3.75 13.19 -12.15
N ALA A 218 -2.52 12.74 -11.97
CA ALA A 218 -2.09 12.16 -10.70
C ALA A 218 -1.94 13.20 -9.59
N GLN A 219 -1.74 14.47 -9.96
CA GLN A 219 -1.68 15.57 -9.02
C GLN A 219 -3.00 15.73 -8.26
N GLY A 220 -2.94 15.78 -6.94
CA GLY A 220 -4.10 15.89 -6.05
C GLY A 220 -4.56 14.55 -5.48
N TYR A 221 -4.15 13.44 -6.05
CA TYR A 221 -4.48 12.10 -5.57
C TYR A 221 -3.31 11.45 -4.82
N SER A 222 -3.59 10.34 -4.18
CA SER A 222 -2.58 9.52 -3.51
C SER A 222 -1.72 8.76 -4.51
N GLN A 223 -0.47 8.51 -4.15
CA GLN A 223 0.36 7.56 -4.89
C GLN A 223 -0.23 6.16 -4.78
N GLY A 224 -0.49 5.52 -5.92
CA GLY A 224 -1.16 4.22 -5.97
C GLY A 224 -2.69 4.31 -5.97
N GLN A 225 -3.26 5.51 -6.23
CA GLN A 225 -4.69 5.65 -6.51
C GLN A 225 -5.10 4.75 -7.66
N TYR A 226 -6.23 4.06 -7.53
CA TYR A 226 -6.82 3.34 -8.65
C TYR A 226 -7.55 4.30 -9.59
N TRP A 227 -7.31 4.13 -10.88
CA TRP A 227 -8.13 4.62 -11.99
C TRP A 227 -8.74 3.42 -12.66
N SER A 228 -10.03 3.41 -12.81
CA SER A 228 -10.76 2.27 -13.35
C SER A 228 -11.98 2.73 -14.13
N PHE A 229 -12.44 1.89 -15.03
CA PHE A 229 -13.72 2.10 -15.69
C PHE A 229 -14.86 2.01 -14.66
N ILE A 230 -15.79 2.93 -14.72
CA ILE A 230 -16.95 2.91 -13.84
C ILE A 230 -17.96 1.91 -14.39
N ASP A 231 -18.26 0.91 -13.60
CA ASP A 231 -19.27 -0.10 -13.87
C ASP A 231 -20.65 0.38 -13.42
N ASN A 232 -21.67 0.17 -14.24
CA ASN A 232 -23.07 0.49 -13.97
C ASN A 232 -23.98 -0.76 -14.04
N GLY A 233 -23.47 -1.92 -13.64
CA GLY A 233 -24.20 -3.18 -13.65
C GLY A 233 -24.03 -3.96 -14.95
N PHE A 234 -24.91 -4.94 -15.17
CA PHE A 234 -24.84 -5.84 -16.29
C PHE A 234 -25.72 -5.39 -17.46
N ILE A 235 -25.26 -5.66 -18.67
CA ILE A 235 -26.07 -5.56 -19.88
C ILE A 235 -27.07 -6.75 -19.87
N GLY A 236 -28.34 -6.49 -19.60
CA GLY A 236 -29.36 -7.52 -19.46
C GLY A 236 -30.17 -7.83 -20.71
N THR A 237 -30.22 -6.89 -21.65
CA THR A 237 -31.08 -6.96 -22.84
C THR A 237 -30.32 -6.59 -24.12
N TYR A 238 -30.87 -6.97 -25.28
CA TYR A 238 -30.33 -6.53 -26.57
C TYR A 238 -30.45 -5.03 -26.79
N ASP A 239 -31.50 -4.39 -26.28
CA ASP A 239 -31.68 -2.95 -26.38
C ASP A 239 -30.60 -2.21 -25.59
N GLU A 240 -30.27 -2.69 -24.40
CA GLU A 240 -29.12 -2.18 -23.64
C GLU A 240 -27.80 -2.43 -24.35
N LEU A 241 -27.58 -3.63 -24.91
CA LEU A 241 -26.36 -3.95 -25.66
C LEU A 241 -26.14 -3.01 -26.83
N TYR A 242 -27.20 -2.71 -27.60
CA TYR A 242 -27.10 -1.80 -28.74
C TYR A 242 -27.09 -0.32 -28.36
N SER A 243 -27.43 0.02 -27.12
CA SER A 243 -27.36 1.38 -26.59
C SER A 243 -26.09 1.69 -25.78
N THR A 244 -25.25 0.68 -25.55
CA THR A 244 -23.96 0.93 -24.87
C THR A 244 -23.05 1.80 -25.73
N PRO A 245 -22.24 2.70 -25.13
CA PRO A 245 -21.21 3.39 -25.87
C PRO A 245 -20.26 2.41 -26.55
N ALA A 246 -19.79 2.77 -27.74
CA ALA A 246 -18.80 1.96 -28.46
C ALA A 246 -17.51 1.86 -27.63
N ARG A 247 -16.84 0.72 -27.71
CA ARG A 247 -15.54 0.53 -27.03
C ARG A 247 -14.40 0.65 -28.03
N GLU A 248 -13.35 1.38 -27.68
CA GLU A 248 -12.14 1.50 -28.52
C GLU A 248 -11.54 0.13 -28.83
N LYS A 249 -11.57 -0.78 -27.86
CA LYS A 249 -11.05 -2.15 -27.98
C LYS A 249 -12.15 -3.17 -27.75
N ASP A 250 -12.13 -4.23 -28.53
CA ASP A 250 -12.98 -5.42 -28.34
C ASP A 250 -14.50 -5.16 -28.37
N ASP A 251 -14.95 -4.07 -28.97
CA ASP A 251 -16.37 -3.69 -29.07
C ASP A 251 -17.24 -4.84 -29.59
N SER A 252 -16.79 -5.53 -30.63
CA SER A 252 -17.48 -6.69 -31.22
C SER A 252 -17.59 -7.92 -30.29
N GLN A 253 -16.91 -7.91 -29.16
CA GLN A 253 -16.90 -9.01 -28.20
C GLN A 253 -17.85 -8.79 -27.01
N VAL A 254 -18.47 -7.60 -26.92
CA VAL A 254 -19.46 -7.28 -25.88
C VAL A 254 -20.72 -8.10 -26.08
N LEU A 255 -21.18 -8.75 -25.03
CA LEU A 255 -22.38 -9.59 -25.03
C LEU A 255 -23.30 -9.26 -23.85
N ILE A 256 -24.54 -9.73 -23.94
CA ILE A 256 -25.46 -9.75 -22.81
C ILE A 256 -24.81 -10.54 -21.65
N GLY A 257 -24.87 -9.96 -20.44
CA GLY A 257 -24.18 -10.50 -19.25
C GLY A 257 -22.78 -9.93 -19.04
N ASP A 258 -22.30 -9.03 -19.90
CA ASP A 258 -21.12 -8.22 -19.65
C ASP A 258 -21.48 -6.98 -18.83
N HIS A 259 -20.48 -6.34 -18.26
CA HIS A 259 -20.67 -5.09 -17.54
C HIS A 259 -20.91 -3.92 -18.48
N TYR A 260 -21.87 -3.09 -18.13
CA TYR A 260 -22.09 -1.79 -18.75
C TYR A 260 -21.03 -0.82 -18.22
N ILE A 261 -20.11 -0.43 -19.07
CA ILE A 261 -19.07 0.55 -18.73
C ILE A 261 -19.55 1.94 -19.12
N VAL A 262 -19.41 2.88 -18.21
CA VAL A 262 -19.82 4.28 -18.41
C VAL A 262 -18.78 4.99 -19.27
N ASP A 263 -19.25 5.66 -20.34
CA ASP A 263 -18.50 6.69 -21.04
C ASP A 263 -18.41 7.91 -20.12
N PHE A 264 -17.25 8.08 -19.48
CA PHE A 264 -17.09 9.03 -18.38
C PHE A 264 -16.92 10.47 -18.88
N ASN A 265 -16.33 10.64 -20.06
CA ASN A 265 -16.15 11.95 -20.68
C ASN A 265 -17.33 12.36 -21.59
N GLY A 266 -18.20 11.40 -21.98
CA GLY A 266 -19.39 11.64 -22.79
C GLY A 266 -19.12 11.86 -24.28
N ASP A 267 -18.02 11.32 -24.83
CA ASP A 267 -17.66 11.46 -26.22
C ASP A 267 -18.23 10.38 -27.16
N GLY A 268 -18.90 9.37 -26.59
CA GLY A 268 -19.53 8.25 -27.29
C GLY A 268 -18.65 7.01 -27.46
N VAL A 269 -17.41 7.04 -26.98
CA VAL A 269 -16.46 5.93 -27.08
C VAL A 269 -15.79 5.69 -25.72
N VAL A 270 -15.83 4.47 -25.21
CA VAL A 270 -15.14 4.08 -23.99
C VAL A 270 -13.69 3.75 -24.31
N ASP A 271 -12.74 4.50 -23.75
CA ASP A 271 -11.30 4.31 -23.92
C ASP A 271 -10.51 4.38 -22.59
N GLU A 272 -9.30 3.77 -22.56
CA GLU A 272 -8.45 3.75 -21.38
C GLU A 272 -7.88 5.13 -20.99
N THR A 273 -7.80 6.04 -21.96
CA THR A 273 -7.19 7.36 -21.75
C THR A 273 -8.14 8.31 -21.04
N ASN A 274 -9.41 8.29 -21.40
CA ASN A 274 -10.40 9.27 -20.99
C ASN A 274 -11.44 8.76 -19.98
N ASP A 275 -11.80 7.47 -20.02
CA ASP A 275 -12.95 6.97 -19.25
C ASP A 275 -12.60 6.27 -17.94
N GLN A 276 -11.34 6.10 -17.62
CA GLN A 276 -10.96 5.64 -16.29
C GLN A 276 -10.99 6.80 -15.30
N ALA A 277 -11.86 6.72 -14.30
CA ALA A 277 -11.99 7.69 -13.22
C ALA A 277 -11.28 7.23 -11.94
N PRO A 278 -10.87 8.15 -11.04
CA PRO A 278 -10.32 7.76 -9.75
C PRO A 278 -11.40 7.10 -8.89
N TYR A 279 -11.09 5.94 -8.30
CA TYR A 279 -12.02 5.16 -7.52
C TYR A 279 -11.40 4.65 -6.22
N GLY A 280 -12.18 4.69 -5.14
CA GLY A 280 -11.81 4.14 -3.85
C GLY A 280 -10.53 4.71 -3.24
N TYR A 281 -9.85 3.89 -2.47
CA TYR A 281 -8.57 4.16 -1.81
C TYR A 281 -7.42 3.51 -2.57
N THR A 282 -6.21 3.71 -2.09
CA THR A 282 -5.04 2.98 -2.60
C THR A 282 -5.01 1.54 -2.10
N GLY A 283 -4.14 0.70 -2.68
CA GLY A 283 -3.89 -0.65 -2.18
C GLY A 283 -3.18 -0.70 -0.81
N THR A 284 -2.72 0.44 -0.27
CA THR A 284 -2.15 0.55 1.08
C THR A 284 -3.20 1.14 2.01
N PRO A 285 -3.52 0.50 3.14
CA PRO A 285 -4.50 1.03 4.09
C PRO A 285 -4.10 2.40 4.65
N GLU A 286 -5.06 3.31 4.74
CA GLU A 286 -4.86 4.58 5.44
C GLU A 286 -4.94 4.43 6.95
N HIS A 287 -5.75 3.51 7.43
CA HIS A 287 -5.94 3.24 8.85
C HIS A 287 -5.53 1.81 9.18
N THR A 288 -4.68 1.65 10.17
CA THR A 288 -4.35 0.34 10.74
C THR A 288 -4.54 0.37 12.25
N TYR A 289 -5.06 -0.69 12.80
CA TYR A 289 -5.28 -0.81 14.23
C TYR A 289 -4.99 -2.22 14.74
N ASN A 290 -4.41 -2.27 15.92
CA ASN A 290 -4.09 -3.50 16.62
C ASN A 290 -4.39 -3.30 18.11
N ALA A 291 -5.00 -4.27 18.74
CA ALA A 291 -5.19 -4.29 20.17
C ALA A 291 -4.96 -5.70 20.73
N THR A 292 -4.17 -5.80 21.77
CA THR A 292 -4.03 -7.04 22.54
C THR A 292 -4.58 -6.80 23.94
N ILE A 293 -5.56 -7.58 24.33
CA ILE A 293 -6.22 -7.51 25.62
C ILE A 293 -5.88 -8.79 26.38
N GLY A 294 -5.43 -8.68 27.60
CA GLY A 294 -5.07 -9.82 28.43
C GLY A 294 -5.63 -9.76 29.83
N TRP A 295 -5.77 -10.93 30.42
CA TRP A 295 -6.24 -11.15 31.76
C TRP A 295 -5.47 -12.30 32.44
N GLU A 296 -5.10 -12.12 33.67
CA GLU A 296 -4.37 -13.10 34.47
C GLU A 296 -4.93 -13.18 35.89
N TRP A 297 -5.18 -14.40 36.38
CA TRP A 297 -5.65 -14.61 37.75
C TRP A 297 -5.45 -16.05 38.22
N LYS A 298 -4.83 -16.24 39.40
CA LYS A 298 -4.68 -17.53 40.07
C LYS A 298 -4.21 -18.68 39.18
N GLY A 299 -3.23 -18.41 38.28
CA GLY A 299 -2.70 -19.39 37.34
C GLY A 299 -3.38 -19.40 35.98
N TRP A 300 -4.56 -18.84 35.85
CA TRP A 300 -5.19 -18.60 34.58
C TRP A 300 -4.55 -17.41 33.86
N SER A 301 -4.36 -17.52 32.57
CA SER A 301 -4.02 -16.43 31.68
C SER A 301 -4.81 -16.53 30.39
N MET A 302 -5.26 -15.41 29.92
CA MET A 302 -5.97 -15.28 28.64
C MET A 302 -5.48 -14.02 27.94
N PHE A 303 -5.32 -14.09 26.63
CA PHE A 303 -5.22 -12.89 25.79
C PHE A 303 -5.96 -13.09 24.48
N ALA A 304 -6.36 -11.96 23.92
CA ALA A 304 -6.95 -11.87 22.57
C ALA A 304 -6.27 -10.72 21.83
N GLN A 305 -5.82 -11.00 20.62
CA GLN A 305 -5.25 -10.02 19.70
C GLN A 305 -6.24 -9.72 18.60
N LEU A 306 -6.60 -8.47 18.48
CA LEU A 306 -7.44 -7.88 17.46
C LEU A 306 -6.56 -7.13 16.48
N TYR A 307 -6.86 -7.24 15.20
CA TYR A 307 -6.10 -6.58 14.14
C TYR A 307 -7.03 -6.18 13.01
N GLY A 308 -6.78 -5.05 12.38
CA GLY A 308 -7.56 -4.63 11.23
C GLY A 308 -7.00 -3.44 10.50
N ALA A 309 -7.59 -3.18 9.35
CA ALA A 309 -7.26 -2.06 8.48
C ALA A 309 -8.52 -1.55 7.78
N THR A 310 -8.56 -0.26 7.50
CA THR A 310 -9.63 0.39 6.73
C THR A 310 -9.06 1.46 5.80
N GLY A 311 -9.88 1.97 4.88
CA GLY A 311 -9.41 2.93 3.89
C GLY A 311 -8.44 2.29 2.91
N VAL A 312 -8.80 1.14 2.35
CA VAL A 312 -8.00 0.36 1.40
C VAL A 312 -8.91 -0.23 0.33
N THR A 313 -8.49 -0.13 -0.91
CA THR A 313 -9.13 -0.80 -2.04
C THR A 313 -8.27 -1.98 -2.49
N ARG A 314 -8.90 -3.07 -2.85
CA ARG A 314 -8.25 -4.27 -3.37
C ARG A 314 -8.82 -4.60 -4.74
N ASP A 315 -7.94 -4.79 -5.67
CA ASP A 315 -8.26 -5.35 -6.98
C ASP A 315 -8.29 -6.87 -6.86
N VAL A 316 -9.44 -7.46 -7.20
CA VAL A 316 -9.66 -8.91 -7.24
C VAL A 316 -10.15 -9.27 -8.63
N GLY A 317 -9.25 -9.68 -9.49
CA GLY A 317 -9.57 -10.11 -10.85
C GLY A 317 -10.42 -11.37 -10.84
N LEU A 318 -11.71 -11.22 -11.03
CA LEU A 318 -12.67 -12.31 -11.20
C LEU A 318 -12.82 -12.57 -12.70
N THR A 319 -11.90 -13.33 -13.26
CA THR A 319 -11.83 -13.51 -14.71
C THR A 319 -12.39 -14.86 -15.17
N SER A 320 -12.63 -14.97 -16.47
CA SER A 320 -13.17 -16.17 -17.13
C SER A 320 -12.32 -17.44 -16.94
N PHE A 321 -12.83 -18.60 -17.29
CA PHE A 321 -12.15 -19.90 -17.28
C PHE A 321 -10.73 -19.90 -17.84
N ASN A 322 -10.44 -19.01 -18.75
CA ASN A 322 -9.13 -18.94 -19.40
C ASN A 322 -8.00 -18.48 -18.48
N ASN A 323 -8.30 -17.75 -17.40
CA ASN A 323 -7.32 -17.27 -16.43
C ASN A 323 -7.19 -18.14 -15.19
N LYS A 324 -7.71 -19.36 -15.20
CA LYS A 324 -7.53 -20.38 -14.13
C LYS A 324 -8.08 -20.00 -12.75
N LEU A 325 -8.98 -19.01 -12.66
CA LEU A 325 -9.62 -18.59 -11.42
C LEU A 325 -11.02 -19.22 -11.32
N LEU A 326 -11.07 -20.52 -11.19
CA LEU A 326 -12.32 -21.28 -11.12
C LEU A 326 -13.11 -21.04 -9.83
N THR A 327 -12.46 -20.62 -8.76
CA THR A 327 -13.05 -20.56 -7.42
C THR A 327 -14.26 -19.62 -7.29
N VAL A 328 -14.33 -18.56 -8.07
CA VAL A 328 -15.49 -17.65 -8.04
C VAL A 328 -16.66 -18.23 -8.81
N TYR A 329 -16.37 -18.90 -9.90
CA TYR A 329 -17.39 -19.57 -10.72
C TYR A 329 -17.95 -20.82 -10.06
N ASP A 330 -17.18 -21.49 -9.23
CA ASP A 330 -17.63 -22.64 -8.44
C ASP A 330 -18.77 -22.30 -7.47
N ASN A 331 -18.88 -21.05 -7.07
CA ASN A 331 -19.92 -20.59 -6.17
C ASN A 331 -21.23 -20.17 -6.87
N GLY A 332 -21.31 -20.29 -8.21
CA GLY A 332 -22.52 -20.00 -8.97
C GLY A 332 -22.93 -18.52 -8.96
N THR A 333 -21.98 -17.62 -8.83
CA THR A 333 -22.21 -16.16 -8.73
C THR A 333 -22.14 -15.43 -10.07
N TRP A 334 -22.13 -16.14 -11.19
CA TRP A 334 -22.15 -15.49 -12.52
C TRP A 334 -23.55 -14.99 -12.87
N TRP A 335 -23.59 -13.96 -13.71
CA TRP A 335 -24.82 -13.39 -14.20
C TRP A 335 -25.68 -14.44 -14.92
N ASN A 336 -26.99 -14.41 -14.65
CA ASN A 336 -27.98 -15.35 -15.18
C ASN A 336 -29.11 -14.57 -15.88
N PRO A 337 -29.43 -14.89 -17.16
CA PRO A 337 -30.45 -14.18 -17.89
C PRO A 337 -31.88 -14.40 -17.36
N VAL A 338 -32.11 -15.40 -16.53
CA VAL A 338 -33.45 -15.73 -16.02
C VAL A 338 -33.86 -14.81 -14.87
N ASP A 339 -32.93 -14.54 -13.96
CA ASP A 339 -33.18 -13.72 -12.75
C ASP A 339 -32.36 -12.43 -12.72
N GLY A 340 -31.47 -12.23 -13.69
CA GLY A 340 -30.60 -11.06 -13.75
C GLY A 340 -29.60 -10.96 -12.60
N GLY A 341 -29.48 -12.01 -11.78
CA GLY A 341 -28.60 -12.07 -10.64
C GLY A 341 -27.19 -12.51 -11.02
N GLY A 342 -26.24 -12.28 -10.11
CA GLY A 342 -24.84 -12.65 -10.22
C GLY A 342 -23.91 -11.48 -9.97
N GLU A 343 -22.67 -11.80 -9.61
CA GLU A 343 -21.64 -10.79 -9.25
C GLU A 343 -20.54 -10.69 -10.31
N VAL A 344 -20.51 -11.65 -11.26
CA VAL A 344 -19.46 -11.73 -12.30
C VAL A 344 -20.08 -12.02 -13.66
N VAL A 345 -19.35 -11.64 -14.71
CA VAL A 345 -19.75 -11.89 -16.10
C VAL A 345 -19.91 -13.37 -16.41
N VAL A 346 -20.72 -13.68 -17.39
CA VAL A 346 -20.92 -15.07 -17.86
C VAL A 346 -19.57 -15.65 -18.31
N PRO A 347 -19.21 -16.87 -17.83
CA PRO A 347 -17.97 -17.51 -18.21
C PRO A 347 -17.92 -17.82 -19.72
N ARG A 348 -16.76 -17.59 -20.35
CA ARG A 348 -16.53 -17.81 -21.77
C ARG A 348 -15.26 -18.61 -22.02
N PHE A 349 -15.26 -19.43 -23.09
CA PHE A 349 -14.07 -20.12 -23.60
C PHE A 349 -13.24 -19.23 -24.54
N THR A 350 -13.15 -17.96 -24.27
CA THR A 350 -12.36 -17.02 -25.09
C THR A 350 -11.19 -16.47 -24.30
N THR A 351 -10.12 -16.08 -25.01
CA THR A 351 -8.91 -15.52 -24.42
C THR A 351 -9.07 -14.08 -23.98
N GLN A 352 -10.08 -13.40 -24.46
CA GLN A 352 -10.31 -11.98 -24.18
C GLN A 352 -11.69 -11.81 -23.58
N VAL A 353 -11.72 -11.26 -22.39
CA VAL A 353 -12.90 -10.66 -21.77
C VAL A 353 -12.69 -9.16 -21.90
N SER A 354 -13.61 -8.47 -22.54
CA SER A 354 -13.49 -7.05 -22.72
C SER A 354 -13.52 -6.36 -21.35
N TYR A 355 -12.49 -5.55 -21.08
CA TYR A 355 -12.32 -4.75 -19.87
C TYR A 355 -12.35 -5.53 -18.55
N ASN A 356 -11.20 -6.11 -18.21
CA ASN A 356 -10.95 -6.79 -16.93
C ASN A 356 -10.62 -5.82 -15.78
N ASP A 357 -10.76 -4.52 -15.96
CA ASP A 357 -10.27 -3.47 -15.06
C ASP A 357 -11.34 -2.46 -14.63
N GLY A 358 -12.61 -2.85 -14.64
CA GLY A 358 -13.72 -2.03 -14.13
C GLY A 358 -13.84 -2.03 -12.60
N THR A 359 -14.65 -1.12 -12.08
CA THR A 359 -14.90 -0.99 -10.62
C THR A 359 -15.53 -2.22 -9.98
N GLN A 360 -16.14 -3.12 -10.78
CA GLN A 360 -16.64 -4.42 -10.34
C GLN A 360 -15.55 -5.33 -9.75
N PHE A 361 -14.28 -5.09 -10.07
CA PHE A 361 -13.14 -5.82 -9.52
C PHE A 361 -12.46 -5.12 -8.34
N LEU A 362 -12.93 -3.91 -8.00
CA LEU A 362 -12.38 -3.10 -6.92
C LEU A 362 -13.24 -3.20 -5.67
N PHE A 363 -12.76 -3.94 -4.70
CA PHE A 363 -13.47 -4.22 -3.45
C PHE A 363 -12.95 -3.33 -2.31
N ASP A 364 -13.84 -3.05 -1.34
CA ASP A 364 -13.44 -2.49 -0.05
C ASP A 364 -12.62 -3.55 0.71
N GLY A 365 -11.31 -3.38 0.71
CA GLY A 365 -10.35 -4.28 1.36
C GLY A 365 -10.28 -4.14 2.87
N SER A 366 -11.20 -3.39 3.48
CA SER A 366 -11.27 -3.22 4.93
C SER A 366 -11.58 -4.53 5.64
N TYR A 367 -10.93 -4.74 6.78
CA TYR A 367 -11.19 -5.92 7.59
C TYR A 367 -10.93 -5.68 9.08
N PHE A 368 -11.59 -6.50 9.89
CA PHE A 368 -11.34 -6.66 11.32
C PHE A 368 -11.21 -8.15 11.65
N ARG A 369 -10.15 -8.52 12.34
CA ARG A 369 -9.79 -9.92 12.62
C ARG A 369 -9.47 -10.16 14.08
N LEU A 370 -10.01 -11.26 14.61
CA LEU A 370 -9.52 -11.88 15.84
C LEU A 370 -8.34 -12.80 15.47
N LYS A 371 -7.12 -12.22 15.57
CA LYS A 371 -5.88 -12.81 15.04
C LYS A 371 -5.37 -13.96 15.86
N ASN A 372 -5.25 -13.74 17.17
CA ASN A 372 -4.76 -14.74 18.10
C ASN A 372 -5.58 -14.70 19.40
N VAL A 373 -5.91 -15.87 19.93
CA VAL A 373 -6.47 -16.04 21.26
C VAL A 373 -5.72 -17.16 21.94
N GLU A 374 -5.33 -16.96 23.16
CA GLU A 374 -4.78 -18.02 24.00
C GLU A 374 -5.49 -18.03 25.35
N VAL A 375 -5.86 -19.20 25.82
CA VAL A 375 -6.30 -19.46 27.18
C VAL A 375 -5.38 -20.52 27.77
N ALA A 376 -4.82 -20.24 28.93
CA ALA A 376 -3.87 -21.13 29.54
C ALA A 376 -4.05 -21.22 31.07
N TYR A 377 -3.66 -22.34 31.63
CA TYR A 377 -3.54 -22.52 33.08
C TYR A 377 -2.15 -23.00 33.43
N THR A 378 -1.53 -22.36 34.42
CA THR A 378 -0.18 -22.66 34.89
C THR A 378 -0.20 -23.12 36.33
N TRP A 379 0.23 -24.34 36.59
CA TRP A 379 0.49 -24.87 37.91
C TRP A 379 1.92 -24.56 38.31
N THR A 380 2.11 -23.96 39.51
CA THR A 380 3.43 -23.63 40.07
C THR A 380 3.64 -24.19 41.46
N LYS A 381 2.64 -24.87 42.04
CA LYS A 381 2.63 -25.35 43.42
C LYS A 381 2.11 -26.79 43.51
N GLY A 382 2.28 -27.43 44.68
CA GLY A 382 1.72 -28.74 44.97
C GLY A 382 2.45 -29.90 44.28
N TRP A 383 1.72 -30.76 43.59
CA TRP A 383 2.21 -32.00 42.98
C TRP A 383 3.29 -31.77 41.90
N ILE A 384 3.23 -30.64 41.17
CA ILE A 384 4.21 -30.30 40.14
C ILE A 384 5.63 -30.21 40.74
N LYS A 385 5.77 -29.51 41.85
CA LYS A 385 7.06 -29.41 42.56
C LYS A 385 7.58 -30.75 43.07
N LYS A 386 6.66 -31.65 43.51
CA LYS A 386 7.02 -32.99 43.95
C LYS A 386 7.58 -33.85 42.80
N LEU A 387 7.22 -33.57 41.54
CA LEU A 387 7.75 -34.22 40.36
C LEU A 387 9.05 -33.57 39.82
N GLY A 388 9.61 -32.58 40.55
CA GLY A 388 10.85 -31.91 40.15
C GLY A 388 10.69 -30.78 39.09
N PHE A 389 9.45 -30.38 38.80
CA PHE A 389 9.21 -29.30 37.86
C PHE A 389 8.90 -27.97 38.56
N SER A 390 9.37 -26.86 37.99
CA SER A 390 9.06 -25.51 38.49
C SER A 390 7.66 -25.04 38.09
N SER A 391 7.20 -25.40 36.91
CA SER A 391 5.85 -25.14 36.45
C SER A 391 5.39 -26.07 35.33
N LEU A 392 4.05 -26.24 35.23
CA LEU A 392 3.37 -26.90 34.13
C LEU A 392 2.31 -25.91 33.57
N LYS A 393 2.42 -25.53 32.28
CA LYS A 393 1.42 -24.74 31.59
C LYS A 393 0.71 -25.61 30.57
N LEU A 394 -0.61 -25.67 30.66
CA LEU A 394 -1.48 -26.16 29.58
C LEU A 394 -2.10 -24.95 28.85
N TYR A 395 -2.13 -24.98 27.54
CA TYR A 395 -2.74 -23.90 26.78
C TYR A 395 -3.50 -24.38 25.55
N LEU A 396 -4.55 -23.64 25.25
CA LEU A 396 -5.28 -23.67 23.98
C LEU A 396 -5.03 -22.34 23.26
N ASN A 397 -4.60 -22.43 22.02
CA ASN A 397 -4.34 -21.27 21.19
C ASN A 397 -5.12 -21.39 19.89
N GLY A 398 -5.72 -20.29 19.46
CA GLY A 398 -6.43 -20.19 18.20
C GLY A 398 -5.92 -19.03 17.36
N ASN A 399 -5.72 -19.26 16.09
CA ASN A 399 -5.28 -18.23 15.15
C ASN A 399 -6.35 -17.98 14.08
N ASN A 400 -6.55 -16.71 13.69
CA ASN A 400 -7.49 -16.26 12.66
C ASN A 400 -8.92 -16.76 12.88
N LEU A 401 -9.41 -16.66 14.13
CA LEU A 401 -10.67 -17.28 14.56
C LEU A 401 -11.91 -16.61 13.98
N PHE A 402 -11.86 -15.30 13.78
CA PHE A 402 -13.00 -14.51 13.33
C PHE A 402 -12.53 -13.39 12.40
N LEU A 403 -13.32 -13.14 11.35
CA LEU A 403 -13.07 -12.10 10.35
C LEU A 403 -14.39 -11.40 10.00
N ILE A 404 -14.34 -10.07 9.93
CA ILE A 404 -15.35 -9.23 9.28
C ILE A 404 -14.65 -8.55 8.12
N THR A 405 -15.15 -8.72 6.91
CA THR A 405 -14.65 -8.07 5.69
C THR A 405 -15.76 -7.99 4.65
N LYS A 406 -15.62 -7.07 3.70
CA LYS A 406 -16.45 -7.00 2.49
C LYS A 406 -15.76 -7.66 1.29
N MET A 407 -14.59 -8.24 1.50
CA MET A 407 -13.88 -8.96 0.46
C MET A 407 -14.57 -10.27 0.12
N PRO A 408 -14.52 -10.72 -1.14
CA PRO A 408 -15.15 -11.97 -1.55
C PRO A 408 -14.55 -13.21 -0.87
N ASP A 409 -13.29 -13.12 -0.41
CA ASP A 409 -12.63 -14.20 0.31
C ASP A 409 -11.68 -13.71 1.43
N ASP A 410 -11.21 -14.65 2.26
CA ASP A 410 -10.31 -14.38 3.38
C ASP A 410 -8.84 -14.37 2.96
N ARG A 411 -8.39 -13.30 2.31
CA ARG A 411 -7.00 -13.09 1.91
C ARG A 411 -6.45 -11.82 2.49
N GLU A 412 -6.04 -11.86 3.73
CA GLU A 412 -5.65 -10.69 4.54
C GLU A 412 -4.53 -9.83 3.94
N SER A 413 -3.56 -10.40 3.26
CA SER A 413 -2.33 -9.67 2.94
C SER A 413 -1.84 -9.75 1.50
N ASN A 414 -2.37 -10.63 0.67
CA ASN A 414 -1.81 -10.88 -0.66
C ASN A 414 -2.91 -10.97 -1.72
N TYR A 415 -3.54 -9.83 -2.00
CA TYR A 415 -4.49 -9.70 -3.12
C TYR A 415 -3.82 -9.38 -4.46
N GLY A 416 -2.56 -9.69 -4.61
CA GLY A 416 -1.89 -9.60 -5.90
C GLY A 416 -2.31 -10.75 -6.79
N PHE A 417 -3.38 -10.62 -7.54
CA PHE A 417 -3.77 -11.56 -8.60
C PHE A 417 -3.01 -11.31 -9.91
N SER A 418 -1.76 -10.94 -9.86
CA SER A 418 -0.98 -10.89 -11.08
C SER A 418 -0.60 -12.31 -11.50
N GLY A 419 -1.24 -12.82 -12.55
CA GLY A 419 -0.75 -13.99 -13.27
C GLY A 419 -1.14 -15.37 -12.76
N GLY A 420 -2.38 -15.59 -12.37
CA GLY A 420 -2.98 -16.94 -12.28
C GLY A 420 -2.57 -17.79 -11.08
N GLY A 421 -1.90 -17.24 -10.10
CA GLY A 421 -1.58 -17.87 -8.83
C GLY A 421 -2.20 -17.10 -7.68
N GLY A 422 -3.44 -17.38 -7.33
CA GLY A 422 -4.11 -16.74 -6.20
C GLY A 422 -3.28 -16.87 -4.92
N ALA A 423 -3.30 -15.82 -4.08
CA ALA A 423 -2.68 -15.87 -2.77
C ALA A 423 -3.28 -17.02 -1.95
N TYR A 424 -2.44 -17.68 -1.17
CA TYR A 424 -2.91 -18.75 -0.32
C TYR A 424 -3.88 -18.19 0.74
N PRO A 425 -5.08 -18.76 0.93
CA PRO A 425 -6.05 -18.26 1.89
C PRO A 425 -5.52 -18.33 3.31
N THR A 426 -5.95 -17.38 4.16
CA THR A 426 -5.55 -17.33 5.55
C THR A 426 -6.03 -18.57 6.31
N VAL A 427 -5.11 -19.29 6.91
CA VAL A 427 -5.42 -20.55 7.61
C VAL A 427 -5.94 -20.29 9.02
N ARG A 428 -7.08 -20.88 9.38
CA ARG A 428 -7.56 -20.95 10.75
C ARG A 428 -6.91 -22.13 11.46
N ARG A 429 -6.32 -21.92 12.63
CA ARG A 429 -5.61 -22.96 13.38
C ARG A 429 -6.08 -23.01 14.81
N TYR A 430 -6.14 -24.24 15.36
CA TYR A 430 -6.38 -24.51 16.77
C TYR A 430 -5.24 -25.39 17.26
N ASN A 431 -4.56 -24.95 18.30
CA ASN A 431 -3.42 -25.68 18.88
C ASN A 431 -3.69 -25.95 20.36
N PHE A 432 -3.36 -27.15 20.80
CA PHE A 432 -3.24 -27.52 22.19
C PHE A 432 -1.76 -27.75 22.53
N GLY A 433 -1.30 -27.28 23.64
CA GLY A 433 0.11 -27.46 24.03
C GLY A 433 0.31 -27.59 25.51
N ILE A 434 1.43 -28.24 25.85
CA ILE A 434 1.92 -28.47 27.19
C ILE A 434 3.34 -27.93 27.28
N LYS A 435 3.60 -27.07 28.28
CA LYS A 435 4.95 -26.56 28.55
C LYS A 435 5.35 -26.92 29.97
N LEU A 436 6.43 -27.66 30.10
CA LEU A 436 7.08 -28.02 31.38
C LEU A 436 8.34 -27.18 31.53
N ASN A 437 8.51 -26.57 32.71
CA ASN A 437 9.75 -25.91 33.08
C ASN A 437 10.34 -26.68 34.27
N ILE A 438 11.63 -26.99 34.20
CA ILE A 438 12.44 -27.67 35.22
C ILE A 438 13.02 -26.66 36.19
#